data_dcf74d215c5558495fff28c61e6760ca
#
_entry.id   dcf74d215c5558495fff28c61e6760ca
#
_cell.length_a   1.000
_cell.length_b   1.000
_cell.length_c   1.000
_cell.angle_alpha   90.00
_cell.angle_beta   90.00
_cell.angle_gamma   90.00
#
_symmetry.space_group_name_H-M   'P 1'
#
loop_
_entity.id
_entity.type
_entity.pdbx_description
1 polymer ?
#
loop_
_entity_poly.entity_id
_entity_poly.type
_entity_poly.pdbx_seq_one_letter_code
_entity_poly.pdbx_strand_id
1 'polypeptide(L)'
;MIIGRRASWRPGRDIRAVRHPAPLGVPRLTESSKPVVVAGGGIAGIAAAVGLAERAVPVIMIEPHDQLGGRVRSWPVTHGNDHVTMSRGFHAFFRQYYNLRALLRRIDPDLDSLIGLPDYPLILAGGHTDSFATIPRTPPLNIAAFVAQSPAFGLRDLAAVKISAAMELLDVDFPSTFTRYDGESASAFLDRLHFPATARHLALEVFSRSFFAHPDDFSAGELVAMFHAYFLGSSEGLIFDVPRDDYDSCLWHPLRLYLERLGTEVHTGESIAWVDARHEALRVGLSSGREIEAAAVVLATEPGTLRRLALESALGDEAWRERVTATRTAPPFAVWRLWLDRLVADDRPAFLGTSGFGALDNISVLERFENGARRWSARHGGSVVELHAYALVEERDERVLKDRLLAALHRVYPELKEASILAEEWLLKDDCPLLDTRPWDQRLTVATPDPRVVLAGDGIRCDFPVALMERAATTGILAANQLLHIYGVAGQDLWTVPIRSRQRLLTTLHRFIAR
;
A
#
# COMPACT_ATOMS: atom_id res chain seq x y z
N MET A 1 -16.57 -11.85 43.48
CA MET A 1 -15.41 -11.05 43.05
C MET A 1 -15.18 -11.39 41.58
N ILE A 2 -15.79 -10.60 40.68
CA ILE A 2 -15.73 -10.82 39.22
C ILE A 2 -14.40 -10.18 38.76
N ILE A 3 -13.43 -11.03 38.43
CA ILE A 3 -12.16 -10.58 37.85
C ILE A 3 -12.50 -10.08 36.43
N GLY A 4 -12.59 -8.75 36.30
CA GLY A 4 -12.78 -8.11 35.00
C GLY A 4 -11.64 -8.50 34.07
N ARG A 5 -11.96 -9.21 33.00
CA ARG A 5 -11.05 -9.41 31.87
C ARG A 5 -10.61 -8.01 31.39
N ARG A 6 -9.36 -7.66 31.61
CA ARG A 6 -8.75 -6.50 30.94
C ARG A 6 -9.04 -6.66 29.45
N ALA A 7 -9.78 -5.71 28.87
CA ALA A 7 -9.97 -5.68 27.43
C ALA A 7 -8.58 -5.70 26.80
N SER A 8 -8.24 -6.77 26.09
CA SER A 8 -6.96 -6.87 25.41
C SER A 8 -6.88 -5.72 24.39
N TRP A 9 -5.77 -4.95 24.45
CA TRP A 9 -5.52 -3.90 23.45
C TRP A 9 -5.69 -4.46 22.04
N ARG A 10 -6.28 -3.67 21.14
CA ARG A 10 -6.50 -4.01 19.74
C ARG A 10 -6.09 -2.82 18.87
N PRO A 11 -5.48 -3.05 17.71
CA PRO A 11 -5.04 -1.98 16.83
C PRO A 11 -6.19 -1.28 16.09
N GLY A 12 -7.37 -1.88 16.05
CA GLY A 12 -8.59 -1.36 15.44
C GLY A 12 -9.84 -1.66 16.27
N ARG A 13 -11.01 -1.34 15.74
CA ARG A 13 -12.31 -1.58 16.39
C ARG A 13 -12.90 -2.95 16.07
N ASP A 14 -12.44 -3.62 14.98
CA ASP A 14 -12.97 -4.93 14.62
C ASP A 14 -12.61 -5.97 15.70
N ILE A 15 -13.64 -6.52 16.32
CA ILE A 15 -13.49 -7.54 17.38
C ILE A 15 -12.92 -8.85 16.86
N ARG A 16 -12.90 -9.07 15.53
CA ARG A 16 -12.38 -10.27 14.87
C ARG A 16 -10.97 -10.12 14.32
N ALA A 17 -10.33 -8.96 14.51
CA ALA A 17 -8.91 -8.82 14.21
C ALA A 17 -8.10 -9.91 14.93
N VAL A 18 -7.20 -10.56 14.22
CA VAL A 18 -6.41 -11.71 14.67
C VAL A 18 -5.02 -11.26 15.06
N ARG A 19 -4.60 -11.59 16.27
CA ARG A 19 -3.24 -11.41 16.74
C ARG A 19 -2.39 -12.61 16.35
N HIS A 20 -1.24 -12.36 15.75
CA HIS A 20 -0.19 -13.33 15.47
C HIS A 20 0.96 -13.04 16.43
N PRO A 21 1.19 -13.91 17.45
CA PRO A 21 2.22 -13.69 18.44
C PRO A 21 3.61 -13.68 17.80
N ALA A 22 4.44 -12.75 18.23
CA ALA A 22 5.85 -12.72 17.84
C ALA A 22 6.65 -13.83 18.50
N PRO A 23 7.85 -14.16 17.97
CA PRO A 23 8.81 -15.02 18.65
C PRO A 23 9.13 -14.49 20.06
N LEU A 24 9.23 -15.41 21.02
CA LEU A 24 9.61 -15.07 22.38
C LEU A 24 11.12 -14.85 22.47
N GLY A 25 11.55 -14.07 23.45
CA GLY A 25 12.96 -13.77 23.71
C GLY A 25 13.11 -12.78 24.85
N VAL A 26 14.34 -12.30 25.07
CA VAL A 26 14.59 -11.21 26.02
C VAL A 26 13.98 -9.90 25.51
N PRO A 27 13.59 -8.96 26.38
CA PRO A 27 12.89 -7.74 25.94
C PRO A 27 13.76 -6.82 25.05
N ARG A 28 15.08 -6.82 25.28
CA ARG A 28 16.04 -5.94 24.59
C ARG A 28 17.38 -6.65 24.42
N LEU A 29 18.11 -6.28 23.36
CA LEU A 29 19.50 -6.68 23.19
C LEU A 29 20.36 -6.04 24.30
N THR A 30 21.18 -6.84 24.97
CA THR A 30 22.04 -6.40 26.08
C THR A 30 23.52 -6.36 25.69
N GLU A 31 23.89 -7.08 24.64
CA GLU A 31 25.27 -7.14 24.16
C GLU A 31 25.49 -6.10 23.05
N SER A 32 26.70 -5.51 23.03
CA SER A 32 27.11 -4.63 21.94
C SER A 32 27.21 -5.42 20.65
N SER A 33 26.51 -5.00 19.60
CA SER A 33 26.57 -5.59 18.27
C SER A 33 26.91 -4.54 17.22
N LYS A 34 27.42 -5.00 16.08
CA LYS A 34 27.48 -4.16 14.88
C LYS A 34 26.06 -3.76 14.48
N PRO A 35 25.86 -2.63 13.81
CA PRO A 35 24.54 -2.16 13.44
C PRO A 35 23.87 -3.09 12.41
N VAL A 36 22.54 -3.06 12.40
CA VAL A 36 21.73 -3.54 11.28
C VAL A 36 21.56 -2.37 10.29
N VAL A 37 21.94 -2.58 9.05
CA VAL A 37 21.71 -1.58 7.99
C VAL A 37 20.32 -1.81 7.39
N VAL A 38 19.51 -0.76 7.36
CA VAL A 38 18.19 -0.76 6.70
C VAL A 38 18.29 0.05 5.42
N ALA A 39 18.19 -0.62 4.29
CA ALA A 39 18.24 -0.03 2.96
C ALA A 39 16.85 0.36 2.48
N GLY A 40 16.56 1.66 2.47
CA GLY A 40 15.28 2.25 2.09
C GLY A 40 14.47 2.76 3.28
N GLY A 41 14.14 4.04 3.25
CA GLY A 41 13.33 4.75 4.24
C GLY A 41 11.83 4.78 3.91
N GLY A 42 11.31 3.81 3.15
CA GLY A 42 9.88 3.62 2.94
C GLY A 42 9.20 2.95 4.14
N ILE A 43 7.89 2.73 4.06
CA ILE A 43 7.08 2.13 5.15
C ILE A 43 7.70 0.83 5.67
N ALA A 44 8.16 -0.04 4.79
CA ALA A 44 8.74 -1.32 5.17
C ALA A 44 10.06 -1.16 5.95
N GLY A 45 10.95 -0.29 5.47
CA GLY A 45 12.22 -0.02 6.15
C GLY A 45 12.01 0.69 7.49
N ILE A 46 11.10 1.67 7.55
CA ILE A 46 10.73 2.36 8.81
C ILE A 46 10.16 1.35 9.81
N ALA A 47 9.25 0.46 9.38
CA ALA A 47 8.67 -0.55 10.26
C ALA A 47 9.73 -1.53 10.79
N ALA A 48 10.69 -1.94 9.95
CA ALA A 48 11.81 -2.79 10.36
C ALA A 48 12.74 -2.05 11.35
N ALA A 49 13.11 -0.82 11.02
CA ALA A 49 13.99 0.00 11.87
C ALA A 49 13.38 0.25 13.26
N VAL A 50 12.09 0.62 13.32
CA VAL A 50 11.36 0.81 14.60
C VAL A 50 11.34 -0.49 15.38
N GLY A 51 11.00 -1.62 14.74
CA GLY A 51 10.97 -2.92 15.38
C GLY A 51 12.30 -3.33 16.03
N LEU A 52 13.42 -3.03 15.37
CA LEU A 52 14.78 -3.29 15.85
C LEU A 52 15.20 -2.29 16.93
N ALA A 53 15.06 -1.00 16.67
CA ALA A 53 15.53 0.06 17.56
C ALA A 53 14.79 0.09 18.92
N GLU A 54 13.47 -0.18 18.94
CA GLU A 54 12.70 -0.34 20.19
C GLU A 54 13.26 -1.45 21.11
N ARG A 55 14.05 -2.38 20.55
CA ARG A 55 14.68 -3.50 21.25
C ARG A 55 16.17 -3.33 21.45
N ALA A 56 16.63 -2.09 21.33
CA ALA A 56 18.03 -1.68 21.53
C ALA A 56 19.02 -2.35 20.54
N VAL A 57 18.55 -2.80 19.37
CA VAL A 57 19.43 -3.18 18.26
C VAL A 57 19.93 -1.91 17.59
N PRO A 58 21.25 -1.69 17.43
CA PRO A 58 21.78 -0.55 16.70
C PRO A 58 21.33 -0.58 15.23
N VAL A 59 20.78 0.54 14.72
CA VAL A 59 20.27 0.64 13.34
C VAL A 59 20.91 1.82 12.61
N ILE A 60 21.32 1.59 11.37
CA ILE A 60 21.68 2.63 10.41
C ILE A 60 20.70 2.53 9.24
N MET A 61 19.92 3.58 9.00
CA MET A 61 18.98 3.66 7.87
C MET A 61 19.61 4.47 6.74
N ILE A 62 19.54 3.95 5.51
CA ILE A 62 20.05 4.59 4.29
C ILE A 62 18.89 4.83 3.34
N GLU A 63 18.66 6.10 2.97
CA GLU A 63 17.58 6.53 2.07
C GLU A 63 18.13 7.46 0.96
N PRO A 64 17.89 7.14 -0.33
CA PRO A 64 18.42 7.95 -1.43
C PRO A 64 17.80 9.35 -1.56
N HIS A 65 16.64 9.58 -1.01
CA HIS A 65 15.97 10.88 -1.05
C HIS A 65 16.19 11.66 0.25
N ASP A 66 15.90 12.97 0.23
CA ASP A 66 16.03 13.84 1.40
C ASP A 66 14.96 13.56 2.46
N GLN A 67 13.78 13.05 2.04
CA GLN A 67 12.67 12.69 2.92
C GLN A 67 12.47 11.17 2.97
N LEU A 68 12.02 10.68 4.14
CA LEU A 68 11.54 9.31 4.29
C LEU A 68 10.16 9.14 3.62
N GLY A 69 9.60 7.92 3.67
CA GLY A 69 8.27 7.60 3.18
C GLY A 69 8.26 6.81 1.86
N GLY A 70 9.37 6.78 1.11
CA GLY A 70 9.50 6.02 -0.12
C GLY A 70 8.43 6.40 -1.15
N ARG A 71 7.54 5.45 -1.50
CA ARG A 71 6.42 5.70 -2.43
C ARG A 71 5.24 6.47 -1.83
N VAL A 72 5.28 6.78 -0.55
CA VAL A 72 4.29 7.64 0.14
C VAL A 72 4.94 8.93 0.65
N ARG A 73 6.02 9.38 0.01
CA ARG A 73 6.69 10.63 0.41
C ARG A 73 6.04 11.86 -0.20
N SER A 74 6.24 12.99 0.44
CA SER A 74 6.03 14.34 -0.09
C SER A 74 7.33 15.14 -0.04
N TRP A 75 7.42 16.19 -0.82
CA TRP A 75 8.59 17.09 -0.87
C TRP A 75 8.16 18.51 -1.16
N PRO A 76 8.92 19.51 -0.67
CA PRO A 76 8.64 20.91 -0.91
C PRO A 76 8.93 21.28 -2.38
N VAL A 77 8.08 22.15 -2.93
CA VAL A 77 8.28 22.81 -4.22
C VAL A 77 7.98 24.30 -4.09
N THR A 78 8.56 25.10 -4.97
CA THR A 78 8.41 26.56 -4.92
C THR A 78 7.89 27.06 -6.27
N HIS A 79 6.76 27.75 -6.25
CA HIS A 79 6.16 28.41 -7.41
C HIS A 79 6.07 29.92 -7.12
N GLY A 80 6.95 30.70 -7.73
CA GLY A 80 7.07 32.13 -7.43
C GLY A 80 7.41 32.35 -5.95
N ASN A 81 6.49 32.97 -5.20
CA ASN A 81 6.61 33.20 -3.77
C ASN A 81 5.92 32.17 -2.88
N ASP A 82 5.25 31.17 -3.48
CA ASP A 82 4.54 30.16 -2.75
C ASP A 82 5.43 28.94 -2.48
N HIS A 83 5.51 28.54 -1.21
CA HIS A 83 6.08 27.29 -0.78
C HIS A 83 4.93 26.28 -0.60
N VAL A 84 4.88 25.31 -1.47
CA VAL A 84 3.85 24.26 -1.51
C VAL A 84 4.50 22.90 -1.51
N THR A 85 3.72 21.84 -1.56
CA THR A 85 4.25 20.47 -1.54
C THR A 85 3.76 19.69 -2.76
N MET A 86 4.62 18.82 -3.27
CA MET A 86 4.26 17.73 -4.18
C MET A 86 4.37 16.41 -3.44
N SER A 87 3.66 15.40 -3.91
CA SER A 87 3.70 14.05 -3.36
C SER A 87 3.71 13.00 -4.47
N ARG A 88 3.80 11.74 -4.08
CA ARG A 88 3.64 10.62 -5.01
C ARG A 88 2.15 10.27 -5.25
N GLY A 89 1.26 11.19 -4.91
CA GLY A 89 -0.16 11.08 -5.13
C GLY A 89 -0.96 10.62 -3.93
N PHE A 90 -2.26 10.52 -4.11
CA PHE A 90 -3.22 10.15 -3.10
C PHE A 90 -2.98 8.74 -2.55
N HIS A 91 -3.02 8.60 -1.23
CA HIS A 91 -2.94 7.32 -0.53
C HIS A 91 -4.03 7.20 0.54
N ALA A 92 -4.81 6.13 0.45
CA ALA A 92 -5.88 5.82 1.41
C ALA A 92 -5.33 4.97 2.57
N PHE A 93 -5.36 5.51 3.80
CA PHE A 93 -4.95 4.82 5.01
C PHE A 93 -6.14 4.04 5.60
N PHE A 94 -6.41 2.86 5.06
CA PHE A 94 -7.55 2.05 5.50
C PHE A 94 -7.45 1.67 6.98
N ARG A 95 -8.61 1.57 7.64
CA ARG A 95 -8.63 1.32 9.10
C ARG A 95 -8.26 -0.10 9.47
N GLN A 96 -8.37 -1.07 8.57
CA GLN A 96 -7.84 -2.43 8.74
C GLN A 96 -6.33 -2.55 8.49
N TYR A 97 -5.62 -1.47 8.16
CA TYR A 97 -4.15 -1.46 8.13
C TYR A 97 -3.60 -1.42 9.56
N TYR A 98 -3.79 -2.53 10.28
CA TYR A 98 -3.54 -2.59 11.72
C TYR A 98 -2.07 -2.39 12.07
N ASN A 99 -1.15 -2.96 11.28
CA ASN A 99 0.29 -2.89 11.53
C ASN A 99 0.84 -1.50 11.17
N LEU A 100 0.43 -0.94 10.04
CA LEU A 100 0.78 0.43 9.68
C LEU A 100 0.24 1.44 10.69
N ARG A 101 -1.03 1.33 11.07
CA ARG A 101 -1.63 2.23 12.07
C ARG A 101 -0.99 2.08 13.44
N ALA A 102 -0.57 0.87 13.82
CA ALA A 102 0.20 0.66 15.04
C ALA A 102 1.59 1.32 14.96
N LEU A 103 2.24 1.32 13.79
CA LEU A 103 3.49 2.06 13.56
C LEU A 103 3.26 3.57 13.76
N LEU A 104 2.24 4.15 13.14
CA LEU A 104 1.93 5.59 13.24
C LEU A 104 1.59 6.01 14.67
N ARG A 105 0.96 5.15 15.47
CA ARG A 105 0.65 5.43 16.87
C ARG A 105 1.86 5.62 17.78
N ARG A 106 3.09 5.32 17.33
CA ARG A 106 4.33 5.65 18.06
C ARG A 106 4.56 7.15 18.16
N ILE A 107 4.05 7.90 17.19
CA ILE A 107 4.22 9.35 17.10
C ILE A 107 2.92 10.10 17.34
N ASP A 108 1.79 9.48 17.07
CA ASP A 108 0.45 10.05 17.17
C ASP A 108 -0.51 8.96 17.72
N PRO A 109 -0.61 8.80 19.06
CA PRO A 109 -1.37 7.70 19.68
C PRO A 109 -2.84 7.63 19.26
N ASP A 110 -3.47 8.78 19.03
CA ASP A 110 -4.88 8.91 18.67
C ASP A 110 -5.09 8.97 17.15
N LEU A 111 -4.02 9.08 16.36
CA LEU A 111 -4.00 9.27 14.91
C LEU A 111 -4.76 10.54 14.47
N ASP A 112 -4.59 11.64 15.21
CA ASP A 112 -5.21 12.94 14.93
C ASP A 112 -4.65 13.60 13.65
N SER A 113 -3.48 13.18 13.21
CA SER A 113 -2.91 13.55 11.91
C SER A 113 -3.66 12.97 10.70
N LEU A 114 -4.54 11.98 10.94
CA LEU A 114 -5.37 11.35 9.92
C LEU A 114 -6.83 11.77 10.07
N ILE A 115 -7.46 12.15 8.96
CA ILE A 115 -8.90 12.51 8.93
C ILE A 115 -9.66 11.57 8.01
N GLY A 116 -10.86 11.16 8.43
CA GLY A 116 -11.74 10.33 7.63
C GLY A 116 -12.41 11.11 6.51
N LEU A 117 -12.42 10.58 5.31
CA LEU A 117 -13.27 11.12 4.25
C LEU A 117 -14.70 10.58 4.41
N PRO A 118 -15.73 11.45 4.23
CA PRO A 118 -17.12 11.04 4.41
C PRO A 118 -17.58 10.06 3.33
N ASP A 119 -17.06 10.19 2.13
CA ASP A 119 -17.32 9.33 0.97
C ASP A 119 -16.16 9.35 -0.02
N TYR A 120 -16.10 8.35 -0.88
CA TYR A 120 -15.17 8.25 -2.00
C TYR A 120 -15.90 7.62 -3.21
N PRO A 121 -16.78 8.39 -3.85
CA PRO A 121 -17.61 7.88 -4.93
C PRO A 121 -16.78 7.46 -6.14
N LEU A 122 -17.37 6.54 -6.92
CA LEU A 122 -16.82 6.06 -8.20
C LEU A 122 -17.79 6.42 -9.31
N ILE A 123 -17.33 7.16 -10.32
CA ILE A 123 -18.12 7.51 -11.48
C ILE A 123 -17.69 6.73 -12.71
N LEU A 124 -18.64 6.09 -13.39
CA LEU A 124 -18.44 5.47 -14.69
C LEU A 124 -18.87 6.43 -15.79
N ALA A 125 -18.07 6.54 -16.85
CA ALA A 125 -18.47 7.27 -18.06
C ALA A 125 -19.76 6.64 -18.63
N GLY A 126 -20.80 7.48 -18.78
CA GLY A 126 -22.15 7.00 -19.14
C GLY A 126 -23.19 7.20 -18.03
N GLY A 127 -22.79 7.69 -16.83
CA GLY A 127 -23.69 8.25 -15.85
C GLY A 127 -23.97 7.40 -14.61
N HIS A 128 -23.25 6.32 -14.38
CA HIS A 128 -23.36 5.58 -13.12
C HIS A 128 -22.39 6.14 -12.08
N THR A 129 -22.88 6.28 -10.83
CA THR A 129 -22.06 6.66 -9.68
C THR A 129 -22.34 5.68 -8.55
N ASP A 130 -21.29 5.05 -8.04
CA ASP A 130 -21.33 4.22 -6.85
C ASP A 130 -20.77 5.00 -5.65
N SER A 131 -21.37 4.79 -4.47
CA SER A 131 -20.94 5.39 -3.22
C SER A 131 -20.81 4.33 -2.14
N PHE A 132 -19.83 4.51 -1.26
CA PHE A 132 -19.61 3.64 -0.11
C PHE A 132 -20.15 4.24 1.20
N ALA A 133 -20.62 5.48 1.19
CA ALA A 133 -21.06 6.21 2.38
C ALA A 133 -22.21 5.54 3.13
N THR A 134 -23.16 4.95 2.40
CA THR A 134 -24.40 4.35 2.96
C THR A 134 -24.31 2.85 3.19
N ILE A 135 -23.17 2.24 2.86
CA ILE A 135 -22.99 0.79 2.96
C ILE A 135 -22.77 0.38 4.42
N PRO A 136 -23.50 -0.62 4.94
CA PRO A 136 -23.27 -1.18 6.26
C PRO A 136 -21.83 -1.69 6.41
N ARG A 137 -21.21 -1.44 7.55
CA ARG A 137 -19.82 -1.85 7.78
C ARG A 137 -19.65 -3.35 8.05
N THR A 138 -20.72 -4.04 8.45
CA THR A 138 -20.65 -5.43 8.90
C THR A 138 -20.69 -6.42 7.74
N PRO A 139 -19.64 -7.24 7.51
CA PRO A 139 -19.69 -8.34 6.56
C PRO A 139 -20.67 -9.46 6.99
N PRO A 140 -21.41 -10.10 6.09
CA PRO A 140 -21.46 -9.88 4.64
C PRO A 140 -22.52 -8.85 4.20
N LEU A 141 -23.18 -8.15 5.14
CA LEU A 141 -24.24 -7.18 4.84
C LEU A 141 -23.74 -6.03 3.98
N ASN A 142 -22.46 -5.64 4.13
CA ASN A 142 -21.82 -4.64 3.30
C ASN A 142 -21.83 -5.01 1.81
N ILE A 143 -21.53 -6.27 1.45
CA ILE A 143 -21.55 -6.72 0.05
C ILE A 143 -22.99 -6.77 -0.47
N ALA A 144 -23.91 -7.35 0.31
CA ALA A 144 -25.30 -7.44 -0.08
C ALA A 144 -25.90 -6.04 -0.33
N ALA A 145 -25.61 -5.08 0.56
CA ALA A 145 -26.06 -3.70 0.42
C ALA A 145 -25.39 -2.99 -0.78
N PHE A 146 -24.06 -3.20 -0.99
CA PHE A 146 -23.37 -2.64 -2.13
C PHE A 146 -23.98 -3.13 -3.45
N VAL A 147 -24.14 -4.44 -3.62
CA VAL A 147 -24.75 -5.03 -4.82
C VAL A 147 -26.18 -4.54 -5.03
N ALA A 148 -26.95 -4.38 -3.95
CA ALA A 148 -28.34 -3.91 -4.04
C ALA A 148 -28.48 -2.41 -4.36
N GLN A 149 -27.48 -1.59 -3.97
CA GLN A 149 -27.49 -0.14 -4.16
C GLN A 149 -26.75 0.30 -5.43
N SER A 150 -25.79 -0.49 -5.90
CA SER A 150 -24.99 -0.15 -7.08
C SER A 150 -25.80 -0.31 -8.38
N PRO A 151 -25.88 0.75 -9.19
CA PRO A 151 -26.53 0.69 -10.50
C PRO A 151 -25.83 -0.24 -11.49
N ALA A 152 -24.58 -0.62 -11.20
CA ALA A 152 -23.78 -1.52 -12.03
C ALA A 152 -24.26 -2.98 -11.98
N PHE A 153 -25.07 -3.37 -10.99
CA PHE A 153 -25.61 -4.72 -10.84
C PHE A 153 -27.09 -4.80 -11.22
N GLY A 154 -27.38 -5.15 -12.48
CA GLY A 154 -28.74 -5.45 -12.91
C GLY A 154 -29.24 -6.81 -12.39
N LEU A 155 -30.55 -6.98 -12.20
CA LEU A 155 -31.14 -8.27 -11.76
C LEU A 155 -30.80 -9.42 -12.71
N ARG A 156 -30.74 -9.16 -14.03
CA ARG A 156 -30.36 -10.16 -15.04
C ARG A 156 -28.88 -10.54 -14.94
N ASP A 157 -28.03 -9.57 -14.64
CA ASP A 157 -26.57 -9.78 -14.51
C ASP A 157 -26.28 -10.61 -13.27
N LEU A 158 -26.99 -10.34 -12.16
CA LEU A 158 -26.88 -11.14 -10.94
C LEU A 158 -27.32 -12.59 -11.12
N ALA A 159 -28.35 -12.81 -11.96
CA ALA A 159 -28.81 -14.17 -12.29
C ALA A 159 -27.79 -14.94 -13.16
N ALA A 160 -26.92 -14.24 -13.88
CA ALA A 160 -25.86 -14.84 -14.70
C ALA A 160 -24.61 -15.22 -13.89
N VAL A 161 -24.40 -14.63 -12.72
CA VAL A 161 -23.26 -14.95 -11.86
C VAL A 161 -23.34 -16.41 -11.39
N LYS A 162 -22.29 -17.18 -11.64
CA LYS A 162 -22.19 -18.53 -11.11
C LYS A 162 -22.08 -18.49 -9.59
N ILE A 163 -23.16 -18.88 -8.91
CA ILE A 163 -23.21 -18.89 -7.44
C ILE A 163 -22.06 -19.72 -6.84
N SER A 164 -21.73 -20.88 -7.43
CA SER A 164 -20.62 -21.71 -6.98
C SER A 164 -19.29 -20.97 -7.02
N ALA A 165 -19.05 -20.22 -8.08
CA ALA A 165 -17.82 -19.44 -8.23
C ALA A 165 -17.80 -18.18 -7.32
N ALA A 166 -18.94 -17.51 -7.14
CA ALA A 166 -19.06 -16.42 -6.16
C ALA A 166 -18.81 -16.91 -4.72
N MET A 167 -19.15 -18.15 -4.42
CA MET A 167 -18.85 -18.78 -3.13
C MET A 167 -17.34 -19.02 -2.92
N GLU A 168 -16.54 -19.10 -3.98
CA GLU A 168 -15.07 -19.19 -3.86
C GLU A 168 -14.48 -17.96 -3.19
N LEU A 169 -15.04 -16.76 -3.45
CA LEU A 169 -14.63 -15.52 -2.76
C LEU A 169 -14.85 -15.57 -1.25
N LEU A 170 -15.80 -16.40 -0.80
CA LEU A 170 -16.09 -16.62 0.61
C LEU A 170 -15.24 -17.74 1.21
N ASP A 171 -14.72 -18.67 0.40
CA ASP A 171 -13.94 -19.83 0.88
C ASP A 171 -12.44 -19.56 0.83
N VAL A 172 -11.97 -18.73 1.76
CA VAL A 172 -10.55 -18.38 1.89
C VAL A 172 -9.89 -19.07 3.08
N ASP A 173 -8.63 -19.48 2.89
CA ASP A 173 -7.71 -20.01 3.90
C ASP A 173 -6.28 -19.60 3.50
N PHE A 174 -5.76 -18.52 4.10
CA PHE A 174 -4.43 -18.02 3.78
C PHE A 174 -3.35 -18.76 4.57
N PRO A 175 -2.21 -19.09 3.93
CA PRO A 175 -1.77 -18.72 2.58
C PRO A 175 -2.28 -19.63 1.44
N SER A 176 -2.98 -20.76 1.72
CA SER A 176 -3.39 -21.74 0.70
C SER A 176 -4.27 -21.13 -0.41
N THR A 177 -4.98 -20.03 -0.09
CA THR A 177 -5.76 -19.28 -1.10
C THR A 177 -4.86 -18.73 -2.20
N PHE A 178 -3.67 -18.23 -1.90
CA PHE A 178 -2.76 -17.75 -2.93
C PHE A 178 -2.35 -18.86 -3.90
N THR A 179 -1.94 -20.02 -3.36
CA THR A 179 -1.54 -21.18 -4.16
C THR A 179 -2.70 -21.75 -5.01
N ARG A 180 -3.94 -21.64 -4.53
CA ARG A 180 -5.13 -22.08 -5.28
C ARG A 180 -5.26 -21.36 -6.62
N TYR A 181 -4.80 -20.14 -6.72
CA TYR A 181 -4.93 -19.28 -7.90
C TYR A 181 -3.58 -19.06 -8.61
N ASP A 182 -2.59 -19.95 -8.40
CA ASP A 182 -1.33 -19.89 -9.11
C ASP A 182 -1.55 -19.96 -10.63
N GLY A 183 -0.94 -19.03 -11.36
CA GLY A 183 -1.06 -18.93 -12.82
C GLY A 183 -2.36 -18.28 -13.32
N GLU A 184 -3.36 -18.03 -12.46
CA GLU A 184 -4.62 -17.39 -12.85
C GLU A 184 -4.53 -15.86 -12.69
N SER A 185 -4.94 -15.12 -13.74
CA SER A 185 -5.03 -13.66 -13.68
C SER A 185 -6.37 -13.20 -13.09
N ALA A 186 -6.39 -11.94 -12.59
CA ALA A 186 -7.62 -11.32 -12.11
C ALA A 186 -8.72 -11.29 -13.19
N SER A 187 -8.35 -11.01 -14.45
CA SER A 187 -9.28 -11.02 -15.57
C SER A 187 -9.86 -12.41 -15.81
N ALA A 188 -9.00 -13.45 -15.92
CA ALA A 188 -9.43 -14.83 -16.09
C ALA A 188 -10.34 -15.33 -14.96
N PHE A 189 -10.03 -14.95 -13.72
CA PHE A 189 -10.85 -15.27 -12.56
C PHE A 189 -12.26 -14.65 -12.67
N LEU A 190 -12.37 -13.36 -13.03
CA LEU A 190 -13.67 -12.71 -13.19
C LEU A 190 -14.46 -13.24 -14.39
N ASP A 191 -13.77 -13.66 -15.48
CA ASP A 191 -14.40 -14.35 -16.61
C ASP A 191 -15.02 -15.67 -16.17
N ARG A 192 -14.27 -16.47 -15.41
CA ARG A 192 -14.74 -17.75 -14.86
C ARG A 192 -15.93 -17.58 -13.90
N LEU A 193 -15.98 -16.48 -13.16
CA LEU A 193 -17.13 -16.11 -12.33
C LEU A 193 -18.35 -15.68 -13.14
N HIS A 194 -18.23 -15.43 -14.44
CA HIS A 194 -19.22 -14.69 -15.24
C HIS A 194 -19.60 -13.36 -14.57
N PHE A 195 -18.56 -12.65 -14.05
CA PHE A 195 -18.79 -11.39 -13.37
C PHE A 195 -19.39 -10.37 -14.35
N PRO A 196 -20.45 -9.63 -13.97
CA PRO A 196 -21.16 -8.74 -14.88
C PRO A 196 -20.22 -7.73 -15.54
N ALA A 197 -20.29 -7.59 -16.86
CA ALA A 197 -19.44 -6.65 -17.61
C ALA A 197 -19.66 -5.20 -17.13
N THR A 198 -20.89 -4.84 -16.77
CA THR A 198 -21.28 -3.54 -16.21
C THR A 198 -20.66 -3.26 -14.85
N ALA A 199 -20.30 -4.29 -14.08
CA ALA A 199 -19.72 -4.16 -12.75
C ALA A 199 -18.20 -4.44 -12.73
N ARG A 200 -17.60 -4.84 -13.86
CA ARG A 200 -16.17 -5.13 -13.94
C ARG A 200 -15.28 -3.95 -13.57
N HIS A 201 -15.69 -2.74 -13.91
CA HIS A 201 -14.97 -1.53 -13.52
C HIS A 201 -14.82 -1.41 -12.01
N LEU A 202 -15.83 -1.81 -11.22
CA LEU A 202 -15.75 -1.79 -9.76
C LEU A 202 -14.70 -2.79 -9.22
N ALA A 203 -14.63 -3.98 -9.81
CA ALA A 203 -13.70 -5.02 -9.36
C ALA A 203 -12.29 -4.85 -9.94
N LEU A 204 -12.16 -4.49 -11.21
CA LEU A 204 -10.88 -4.42 -11.90
C LEU A 204 -10.24 -3.04 -11.80
N GLU A 205 -11.00 -1.97 -12.03
CA GLU A 205 -10.40 -0.64 -12.08
C GLU A 205 -10.11 -0.10 -10.68
N VAL A 206 -11.00 -0.34 -9.72
CA VAL A 206 -10.74 0.10 -8.34
C VAL A 206 -9.65 -0.72 -7.67
N PHE A 207 -9.61 -2.04 -7.88
CA PHE A 207 -8.66 -2.90 -7.17
C PHE A 207 -7.38 -3.15 -7.97
N SER A 208 -7.44 -3.58 -9.23
CA SER A 208 -6.22 -3.85 -9.99
C SER A 208 -5.43 -2.57 -10.32
N ARG A 209 -6.11 -1.45 -10.59
CA ARG A 209 -5.44 -0.17 -10.82
C ARG A 209 -4.78 0.39 -9.57
N SER A 210 -5.28 0.09 -8.37
CA SER A 210 -4.58 0.41 -7.12
C SER A 210 -3.22 -0.29 -6.99
N PHE A 211 -2.97 -1.34 -7.79
CA PHE A 211 -1.67 -2.00 -7.93
C PHE A 211 -0.92 -1.58 -9.19
N PHE A 212 -1.40 -0.58 -9.91
CA PHE A 212 -0.82 -0.10 -11.18
C PHE A 212 -0.71 -1.20 -12.24
N ALA A 213 -1.49 -2.29 -12.13
CA ALA A 213 -1.38 -3.47 -12.95
C ALA A 213 -2.54 -3.60 -13.95
N HIS A 214 -2.24 -4.13 -15.14
CA HIS A 214 -3.30 -4.58 -16.02
C HIS A 214 -3.95 -5.85 -15.45
N PRO A 215 -5.29 -6.01 -15.52
CA PRO A 215 -6.00 -7.16 -14.95
C PRO A 215 -5.50 -8.53 -15.43
N ASP A 216 -4.97 -8.59 -16.67
CA ASP A 216 -4.44 -9.84 -17.25
C ASP A 216 -3.07 -10.22 -16.66
N ASP A 217 -2.31 -9.25 -16.16
CA ASP A 217 -1.02 -9.48 -15.51
C ASP A 217 -1.12 -9.62 -13.99
N PHE A 218 -2.24 -9.19 -13.39
CA PHE A 218 -2.42 -9.18 -11.94
C PHE A 218 -2.95 -10.52 -11.43
N SER A 219 -2.39 -11.02 -10.33
CA SER A 219 -2.75 -12.32 -9.74
C SER A 219 -4.18 -12.37 -9.19
N ALA A 220 -4.94 -13.41 -9.55
CA ALA A 220 -6.24 -13.70 -8.96
C ALA A 220 -6.17 -13.94 -7.46
N GLY A 221 -5.12 -14.60 -6.97
CA GLY A 221 -4.91 -14.80 -5.53
C GLY A 221 -4.79 -13.49 -4.76
N GLU A 222 -4.12 -12.50 -5.34
CA GLU A 222 -4.02 -11.15 -4.76
C GLU A 222 -5.36 -10.41 -4.81
N LEU A 223 -6.12 -10.51 -5.91
CA LEU A 223 -7.46 -9.95 -6.01
C LEU A 223 -8.39 -10.53 -4.93
N VAL A 224 -8.38 -11.85 -4.74
CA VAL A 224 -9.17 -12.53 -3.70
C VAL A 224 -8.75 -12.11 -2.30
N ALA A 225 -7.44 -11.97 -2.05
CA ALA A 225 -6.91 -11.51 -0.76
C ALA A 225 -7.37 -10.08 -0.44
N MET A 226 -7.33 -9.18 -1.44
CA MET A 226 -7.85 -7.83 -1.30
C MET A 226 -9.35 -7.84 -1.04
N PHE A 227 -10.11 -8.54 -1.88
CA PHE A 227 -11.56 -8.63 -1.69
C PHE A 227 -11.91 -9.13 -0.29
N HIS A 228 -11.19 -10.14 0.20
CA HIS A 228 -11.33 -10.60 1.57
C HIS A 228 -10.99 -9.50 2.58
N ALA A 229 -9.84 -8.86 2.48
CA ALA A 229 -9.39 -7.86 3.45
C ALA A 229 -10.35 -6.65 3.53
N TYR A 230 -10.85 -6.17 2.39
CA TYR A 230 -11.65 -4.94 2.35
C TYR A 230 -13.14 -5.19 2.56
N PHE A 231 -13.71 -6.27 2.06
CA PHE A 231 -15.15 -6.51 2.10
C PHE A 231 -15.59 -7.57 3.12
N LEU A 232 -14.80 -8.61 3.33
CA LEU A 232 -15.24 -9.78 4.09
C LEU A 232 -14.56 -9.92 5.45
N GLY A 233 -13.30 -9.57 5.53
CA GLY A 233 -12.44 -9.82 6.69
C GLY A 233 -12.62 -8.80 7.81
N SER A 234 -13.02 -7.58 7.49
CA SER A 234 -13.09 -6.48 8.46
C SER A 234 -14.33 -5.63 8.30
N SER A 235 -14.88 -5.17 9.41
CA SER A 235 -15.90 -4.11 9.45
C SER A 235 -15.31 -2.71 9.23
N GLU A 236 -14.00 -2.61 9.13
CA GLU A 236 -13.24 -1.37 8.89
C GLU A 236 -12.63 -1.32 7.49
N GLY A 237 -12.84 -2.36 6.68
CA GLY A 237 -12.18 -2.55 5.40
C GLY A 237 -12.51 -1.52 4.32
N LEU A 238 -13.71 -0.94 4.37
CA LEU A 238 -14.17 0.09 3.44
C LEU A 238 -14.01 1.52 3.98
N ILE A 239 -13.30 1.70 5.09
CA ILE A 239 -13.14 3.01 5.72
C ILE A 239 -11.65 3.34 5.68
N PHE A 240 -11.36 4.50 5.15
CA PHE A 240 -10.00 5.01 5.18
C PHE A 240 -9.95 6.46 5.68
N ASP A 241 -8.77 6.83 6.09
CA ASP A 241 -8.41 8.17 6.49
C ASP A 241 -7.32 8.68 5.51
N VAL A 242 -7.14 10.00 5.46
CA VAL A 242 -6.08 10.67 4.71
C VAL A 242 -5.30 11.59 5.64
N PRO A 243 -4.02 11.87 5.39
CA PRO A 243 -3.28 12.84 6.19
C PRO A 243 -3.90 14.23 6.12
N ARG A 244 -3.88 14.93 7.25
CA ARG A 244 -4.40 16.29 7.41
C ARG A 244 -3.55 17.37 6.73
N ASP A 245 -2.30 17.05 6.45
CA ASP A 245 -1.35 17.86 5.70
C ASP A 245 -0.45 16.94 4.87
N ASP A 246 0.64 17.44 4.32
CA ASP A 246 1.57 16.62 3.54
C ASP A 246 2.11 15.42 4.34
N TYR A 247 2.55 14.37 3.61
CA TYR A 247 2.96 13.11 4.24
C TYR A 247 4.21 13.26 5.12
N ASP A 248 5.14 14.13 4.75
CA ASP A 248 6.38 14.28 5.52
C ASP A 248 6.08 14.91 6.87
N SER A 249 5.38 16.05 6.89
CA SER A 249 5.06 16.77 8.13
C SER A 249 4.14 15.98 9.07
N CYS A 250 3.17 15.23 8.51
CA CYS A 250 2.22 14.45 9.32
C CYS A 250 2.81 13.12 9.83
N LEU A 251 3.67 12.45 9.06
CA LEU A 251 4.01 11.05 9.29
C LEU A 251 5.51 10.80 9.36
N TRP A 252 6.26 11.17 8.29
CA TRP A 252 7.61 10.65 8.13
C TRP A 252 8.66 11.43 8.90
N HIS A 253 8.57 12.75 8.95
CA HIS A 253 9.45 13.55 9.79
C HIS A 253 9.29 13.24 11.28
N PRO A 254 8.07 13.14 11.85
CA PRO A 254 7.89 12.68 13.22
C PRO A 254 8.42 11.26 13.50
N LEU A 255 8.27 10.32 12.55
CA LEU A 255 8.83 8.97 12.68
C LEU A 255 10.36 8.97 12.59
N ARG A 256 10.96 9.81 11.74
CA ARG A 256 12.41 10.02 11.72
C ARG A 256 12.92 10.47 13.08
N LEU A 257 12.30 11.52 13.67
CA LEU A 257 12.64 11.99 15.00
C LEU A 257 12.45 10.92 16.08
N TYR A 258 11.44 10.06 15.94
CA TYR A 258 11.25 8.92 16.84
C TYR A 258 12.40 7.91 16.73
N LEU A 259 12.82 7.54 15.52
CA LEU A 259 13.95 6.64 15.28
C LEU A 259 15.26 7.23 15.83
N GLU A 260 15.54 8.51 15.56
CA GLU A 260 16.72 9.20 16.05
C GLU A 260 16.79 9.24 17.60
N ARG A 261 15.63 9.43 18.27
CA ARG A 261 15.54 9.32 19.75
C ARG A 261 15.81 7.91 20.26
N LEU A 262 15.56 6.88 19.47
CA LEU A 262 15.91 5.49 19.80
C LEU A 262 17.37 5.16 19.49
N GLY A 263 18.16 6.11 18.98
CA GLY A 263 19.56 5.95 18.62
C GLY A 263 19.81 5.44 17.20
N THR A 264 18.80 5.45 16.33
CA THR A 264 18.98 5.12 14.91
C THR A 264 19.72 6.26 14.19
N GLU A 265 20.76 5.93 13.44
CA GLU A 265 21.39 6.85 12.50
C GLU A 265 20.60 6.85 11.19
N VAL A 266 20.09 8.02 10.77
CA VAL A 266 19.31 8.16 9.52
C VAL A 266 20.11 9.00 8.52
N HIS A 267 20.59 8.34 7.46
CA HIS A 267 21.30 8.97 6.35
C HIS A 267 20.37 9.11 5.14
N THR A 268 20.02 10.34 4.81
CA THR A 268 19.26 10.71 3.61
C THR A 268 20.18 11.24 2.53
N GLY A 269 19.76 11.22 1.25
CA GLY A 269 20.58 11.60 0.10
C GLY A 269 21.66 10.57 -0.26
N GLU A 270 21.58 9.35 0.29
CA GLU A 270 22.58 8.30 0.10
C GLU A 270 21.93 6.95 -0.19
N SER A 271 22.50 6.18 -1.11
CA SER A 271 21.96 4.86 -1.49
C SER A 271 22.98 3.75 -1.26
N ILE A 272 22.47 2.52 -1.11
CA ILE A 272 23.32 1.32 -1.09
C ILE A 272 23.77 1.01 -2.52
N ALA A 273 25.08 0.90 -2.70
CA ALA A 273 25.71 0.51 -3.95
C ALA A 273 25.86 -1.01 -4.07
N TRP A 274 26.36 -1.67 -3.03
CA TRP A 274 26.55 -3.12 -2.99
C TRP A 274 26.52 -3.66 -1.56
N VAL A 275 26.34 -4.98 -1.43
CA VAL A 275 26.42 -5.72 -0.16
C VAL A 275 27.30 -6.95 -0.35
N ASP A 276 28.27 -7.16 0.52
CA ASP A 276 29.10 -8.36 0.53
C ASP A 276 28.83 -9.20 1.79
N ALA A 277 28.21 -10.37 1.58
CA ALA A 277 27.84 -11.31 2.61
C ALA A 277 28.83 -12.48 2.82
N ARG A 278 30.00 -12.46 2.16
CA ARG A 278 31.01 -13.55 2.24
C ARG A 278 31.81 -13.55 3.55
N HIS A 279 31.75 -12.47 4.34
CA HIS A 279 32.50 -12.30 5.58
C HIS A 279 31.62 -12.55 6.80
N GLU A 280 32.28 -12.73 7.98
CA GLU A 280 31.56 -12.87 9.25
C GLU A 280 30.70 -11.64 9.56
N ALA A 281 31.22 -10.43 9.36
CA ALA A 281 30.43 -9.21 9.31
C ALA A 281 30.12 -8.88 7.84
N LEU A 282 28.85 -8.50 7.57
CA LEU A 282 28.48 -7.99 6.26
C LEU A 282 29.18 -6.66 5.99
N ARG A 283 29.59 -6.44 4.74
CA ARG A 283 30.08 -5.14 4.29
C ARG A 283 29.06 -4.50 3.36
N VAL A 284 28.72 -3.27 3.64
CA VAL A 284 27.73 -2.51 2.86
C VAL A 284 28.43 -1.27 2.29
N GLY A 285 28.53 -1.21 0.96
CA GLY A 285 29.06 -0.05 0.27
C GLY A 285 27.96 0.94 -0.09
N LEU A 286 28.22 2.23 0.11
CA LEU A 286 27.29 3.32 -0.16
C LEU A 286 27.70 4.07 -1.45
N SER A 287 26.76 4.82 -2.02
CA SER A 287 27.00 5.63 -3.23
C SER A 287 28.07 6.70 -3.04
N SER A 288 28.30 7.15 -1.83
CA SER A 288 29.39 8.06 -1.46
C SER A 288 30.79 7.42 -1.48
N GLY A 289 30.88 6.10 -1.60
CA GLY A 289 32.11 5.32 -1.43
C GLY A 289 32.40 4.92 0.02
N ARG A 290 31.61 5.35 0.98
CA ARG A 290 31.71 4.91 2.38
C ARG A 290 31.31 3.45 2.51
N GLU A 291 31.98 2.71 3.39
CA GLU A 291 31.65 1.34 3.73
C GLU A 291 31.19 1.24 5.20
N ILE A 292 30.21 0.36 5.44
CA ILE A 292 29.69 0.06 6.77
C ILE A 292 29.85 -1.44 7.02
N GLU A 293 30.43 -1.80 8.16
CA GLU A 293 30.36 -3.17 8.67
C GLU A 293 29.05 -3.38 9.44
N ALA A 294 28.25 -4.36 9.03
CA ALA A 294 26.95 -4.63 9.60
C ALA A 294 26.81 -6.05 10.14
N ALA A 295 26.03 -6.22 11.19
CA ALA A 295 25.62 -7.54 11.70
C ALA A 295 24.56 -8.18 10.78
N ALA A 296 23.69 -7.36 10.21
CA ALA A 296 22.65 -7.79 9.29
C ALA A 296 22.22 -6.63 8.37
N VAL A 297 21.47 -6.96 7.30
CA VAL A 297 20.92 -5.99 6.35
C VAL A 297 19.46 -6.28 6.08
N VAL A 298 18.62 -5.24 6.16
CA VAL A 298 17.22 -5.25 5.69
C VAL A 298 17.19 -4.56 4.33
N LEU A 299 16.91 -5.29 3.26
CA LEU A 299 16.70 -4.72 1.93
C LEU A 299 15.23 -4.36 1.76
N ALA A 300 14.89 -3.10 2.04
CA ALA A 300 13.54 -2.53 1.90
C ALA A 300 13.45 -1.60 0.68
N THR A 301 14.09 -1.99 -0.41
CA THR A 301 14.23 -1.23 -1.64
C THR A 301 13.11 -1.54 -2.64
N GLU A 302 12.94 -0.67 -3.63
CA GLU A 302 12.07 -0.95 -4.77
C GLU A 302 12.64 -2.10 -5.65
N PRO A 303 11.80 -2.74 -6.52
CA PRO A 303 12.21 -3.94 -7.26
C PRO A 303 13.43 -3.75 -8.17
N GLY A 304 13.58 -2.59 -8.80
CA GLY A 304 14.71 -2.29 -9.70
C GLY A 304 16.04 -2.28 -8.94
N THR A 305 16.09 -1.59 -7.81
CA THR A 305 17.25 -1.57 -6.92
C THR A 305 17.56 -2.96 -6.35
N LEU A 306 16.54 -3.74 -5.96
CA LEU A 306 16.75 -5.10 -5.47
C LEU A 306 17.38 -5.99 -6.56
N ARG A 307 16.88 -5.90 -7.81
CA ARG A 307 17.48 -6.63 -8.96
C ARG A 307 18.93 -6.24 -9.20
N ARG A 308 19.24 -4.94 -9.18
CA ARG A 308 20.60 -4.43 -9.33
C ARG A 308 21.52 -4.97 -8.22
N LEU A 309 21.09 -4.87 -6.97
CA LEU A 309 21.87 -5.39 -5.84
C LEU A 309 22.10 -6.90 -5.94
N ALA A 310 21.12 -7.68 -6.37
CA ALA A 310 21.28 -9.12 -6.55
C ALA A 310 22.30 -9.50 -7.64
N LEU A 311 22.48 -8.65 -8.66
CA LEU A 311 23.43 -8.86 -9.75
C LEU A 311 24.84 -8.34 -9.42
N GLU A 312 24.92 -7.21 -8.73
CA GLU A 312 26.18 -6.49 -8.49
C GLU A 312 26.83 -6.82 -7.13
N SER A 313 26.13 -7.57 -6.27
CA SER A 313 26.55 -7.87 -4.90
C SER A 313 26.86 -9.36 -4.73
N ALA A 314 27.65 -9.68 -3.70
CA ALA A 314 27.87 -11.05 -3.26
C ALA A 314 26.75 -11.50 -2.30
N LEU A 315 25.53 -11.57 -2.83
CA LEU A 315 24.29 -11.91 -2.12
C LEU A 315 23.65 -13.18 -2.65
N GLY A 316 23.16 -14.02 -1.73
CA GLY A 316 22.37 -15.20 -2.02
C GLY A 316 23.07 -16.23 -2.92
N ASP A 317 22.36 -17.30 -3.24
CA ASP A 317 22.75 -18.30 -4.22
C ASP A 317 22.18 -17.97 -5.63
N GLU A 318 22.53 -18.78 -6.61
CA GLU A 318 22.08 -18.62 -7.99
C GLU A 318 20.55 -18.67 -8.11
N ALA A 319 19.91 -19.64 -7.47
CA ALA A 319 18.46 -19.82 -7.50
C ALA A 319 17.72 -18.64 -6.87
N TRP A 320 18.26 -18.03 -5.83
CA TRP A 320 17.69 -16.83 -5.24
C TRP A 320 17.86 -15.62 -6.16
N ARG A 321 19.05 -15.44 -6.78
CA ARG A 321 19.28 -14.35 -7.75
C ARG A 321 18.36 -14.46 -8.97
N GLU A 322 18.15 -15.66 -9.49
CA GLU A 322 17.17 -15.90 -10.56
C GLU A 322 15.75 -15.47 -10.16
N ARG A 323 15.31 -15.81 -8.95
CA ARG A 323 14.00 -15.37 -8.44
C ARG A 323 13.90 -13.85 -8.31
N VAL A 324 14.99 -13.19 -7.86
CA VAL A 324 15.03 -11.73 -7.75
C VAL A 324 14.98 -11.08 -9.14
N THR A 325 15.81 -11.55 -10.08
CA THR A 325 15.86 -10.99 -11.45
C THR A 325 14.58 -11.21 -12.22
N ALA A 326 13.85 -12.27 -11.92
CA ALA A 326 12.54 -12.56 -12.49
C ALA A 326 11.42 -11.65 -11.96
N THR A 327 11.63 -10.86 -10.90
CA THR A 327 10.61 -9.90 -10.43
C THR A 327 10.35 -8.82 -11.47
N ARG A 328 9.08 -8.40 -11.57
CA ARG A 328 8.65 -7.37 -12.54
C ARG A 328 8.19 -6.11 -11.81
N THR A 329 8.28 -4.99 -12.48
CA THR A 329 7.60 -3.75 -12.09
C THR A 329 6.28 -3.63 -12.83
N ALA A 330 5.31 -3.02 -12.18
CA ALA A 330 4.04 -2.65 -12.80
C ALA A 330 4.28 -1.58 -13.89
N PRO A 331 3.35 -1.43 -14.85
CA PRO A 331 3.39 -0.34 -15.79
C PRO A 331 3.49 1.03 -15.11
N PRO A 332 3.99 2.07 -15.82
CA PRO A 332 4.08 3.40 -15.27
C PRO A 332 2.74 3.95 -14.78
N PHE A 333 2.82 4.87 -13.84
CA PHE A 333 1.72 5.72 -13.41
C PHE A 333 2.13 7.18 -13.45
N ALA A 334 1.16 8.07 -13.62
CA ALA A 334 1.37 9.51 -13.57
C ALA A 334 0.53 10.15 -12.47
N VAL A 335 1.09 11.19 -11.87
CA VAL A 335 0.41 12.10 -10.94
C VAL A 335 0.63 13.51 -11.44
N TRP A 336 -0.45 14.25 -11.63
CA TRP A 336 -0.42 15.63 -12.08
C TRP A 336 -1.15 16.52 -11.08
N ARG A 337 -0.41 17.33 -10.36
CA ARG A 337 -0.95 18.30 -9.39
C ARG A 337 -1.04 19.68 -10.03
N LEU A 338 -2.22 20.29 -9.94
CA LEU A 338 -2.57 21.56 -10.53
C LEU A 338 -2.98 22.56 -9.44
N TRP A 339 -2.46 23.75 -9.53
CA TRP A 339 -2.92 24.92 -8.78
C TRP A 339 -3.68 25.82 -9.75
N LEU A 340 -5.00 25.94 -9.55
CA LEU A 340 -5.93 26.59 -10.46
C LEU A 340 -6.37 27.95 -9.93
N ASP A 341 -6.71 28.90 -10.81
CA ASP A 341 -7.25 30.21 -10.45
C ASP A 341 -8.76 30.18 -10.08
N ARG A 342 -9.40 29.00 -10.15
CA ARG A 342 -10.83 28.82 -9.85
C ARG A 342 -11.05 27.71 -8.85
N LEU A 343 -12.12 27.86 -8.05
CA LEU A 343 -12.55 26.83 -7.10
C LEU A 343 -13.31 25.70 -7.82
N VAL A 344 -13.05 24.49 -7.42
CA VAL A 344 -13.92 23.34 -7.69
C VAL A 344 -15.25 23.54 -6.95
N ALA A 345 -16.37 23.23 -7.60
CA ALA A 345 -17.70 23.40 -7.03
C ALA A 345 -17.84 22.66 -5.68
N ASP A 346 -18.57 23.27 -4.74
CA ASP A 346 -18.66 22.79 -3.34
C ASP A 346 -19.27 21.40 -3.19
N ASP A 347 -20.12 21.00 -4.13
CA ASP A 347 -20.77 19.69 -4.16
C ASP A 347 -19.87 18.54 -4.65
N ARG A 348 -18.65 18.85 -5.15
CA ARG A 348 -17.70 17.83 -5.58
C ARG A 348 -17.05 17.16 -4.38
N PRO A 349 -16.83 15.82 -4.42
CA PRO A 349 -16.19 15.11 -3.33
C PRO A 349 -14.70 15.48 -3.22
N ALA A 350 -14.12 15.24 -2.02
CA ALA A 350 -12.69 15.40 -1.79
C ALA A 350 -11.83 14.42 -2.62
N PHE A 351 -12.37 13.22 -2.87
CA PHE A 351 -11.80 12.20 -3.74
C PHE A 351 -12.89 11.60 -4.62
N LEU A 352 -12.61 11.48 -5.91
CA LEU A 352 -13.49 10.87 -6.90
C LEU A 352 -12.70 9.86 -7.73
N GLY A 353 -13.06 8.59 -7.64
CA GLY A 353 -12.58 7.57 -8.58
C GLY A 353 -13.33 7.69 -9.89
N THR A 354 -12.63 7.49 -11.00
CA THR A 354 -13.20 7.59 -12.36
C THR A 354 -12.93 6.32 -13.15
N SER A 355 -13.88 5.94 -14.00
CA SER A 355 -13.77 4.81 -14.92
C SER A 355 -14.35 5.17 -16.28
N GLY A 356 -13.67 4.74 -17.36
CA GLY A 356 -14.10 5.06 -18.73
C GLY A 356 -13.85 6.51 -19.16
N PHE A 357 -13.02 7.27 -18.43
CA PHE A 357 -12.60 8.63 -18.78
C PHE A 357 -11.19 8.68 -19.40
N GLY A 358 -10.82 7.65 -20.13
CA GLY A 358 -9.50 7.53 -20.75
C GLY A 358 -8.43 7.19 -19.72
N ALA A 359 -7.36 7.99 -19.66
CA ALA A 359 -6.27 7.77 -18.72
C ALA A 359 -6.57 8.25 -17.29
N LEU A 360 -7.66 8.98 -17.07
CA LEU A 360 -7.98 9.54 -15.75
C LEU A 360 -8.61 8.49 -14.84
N ASP A 361 -7.93 8.14 -13.76
CA ASP A 361 -8.34 7.14 -12.78
C ASP A 361 -8.94 7.73 -11.51
N ASN A 362 -8.47 8.90 -11.08
CA ASN A 362 -9.10 9.63 -10.00
C ASN A 362 -8.76 11.13 -10.01
N ILE A 363 -9.57 11.88 -9.27
CA ILE A 363 -9.41 13.30 -9.01
C ILE A 363 -9.43 13.48 -7.49
N SER A 364 -8.42 14.17 -6.95
CA SER A 364 -8.41 14.62 -5.56
C SER A 364 -8.46 16.14 -5.50
N VAL A 365 -9.34 16.69 -4.66
CA VAL A 365 -9.44 18.12 -4.37
C VAL A 365 -8.78 18.35 -3.03
N LEU A 366 -7.50 18.72 -3.05
CA LEU A 366 -6.60 18.62 -1.90
C LEU A 366 -6.95 19.59 -0.77
N GLU A 367 -7.40 20.81 -1.08
CA GLU A 367 -7.80 21.79 -0.07
C GLU A 367 -8.95 21.32 0.82
N ARG A 368 -9.65 20.26 0.45
CA ARG A 368 -10.74 19.68 1.25
C ARG A 368 -10.24 18.87 2.43
N PHE A 369 -8.98 18.42 2.40
CA PHE A 369 -8.40 17.63 3.49
C PHE A 369 -6.95 18.00 3.84
N GLU A 370 -6.13 18.52 2.91
CA GLU A 370 -4.74 18.90 3.14
C GLU A 370 -4.64 20.36 3.57
N ASN A 371 -4.07 20.64 4.74
CA ASN A 371 -3.98 21.98 5.30
C ASN A 371 -3.10 22.91 4.45
N GLY A 372 -2.01 22.40 3.85
CA GLY A 372 -1.15 23.17 2.94
C GLY A 372 -1.93 23.67 1.73
N ALA A 373 -2.66 22.78 1.08
CA ALA A 373 -3.51 23.10 -0.06
C ALA A 373 -4.64 24.07 0.34
N ARG A 374 -5.24 23.89 1.53
CA ARG A 374 -6.28 24.80 2.05
C ARG A 374 -5.75 26.20 2.29
N ARG A 375 -4.53 26.34 2.85
CA ARG A 375 -3.89 27.66 3.03
C ARG A 375 -3.62 28.36 1.70
N TRP A 376 -3.16 27.60 0.70
CA TRP A 376 -2.94 28.12 -0.64
C TRP A 376 -4.27 28.56 -1.30
N SER A 377 -5.29 27.71 -1.28
CA SER A 377 -6.63 27.98 -1.79
C SER A 377 -7.25 29.26 -1.19
N ALA A 378 -7.18 29.39 0.14
CA ALA A 378 -7.68 30.59 0.84
C ALA A 378 -6.95 31.88 0.46
N ARG A 379 -5.67 31.80 0.08
CA ARG A 379 -4.85 32.95 -0.33
C ARG A 379 -5.14 33.35 -1.77
N HIS A 380 -5.30 32.39 -2.68
CA HIS A 380 -5.39 32.62 -4.12
C HIS A 380 -6.81 32.57 -4.68
N GLY A 381 -7.78 32.08 -3.91
CA GLY A 381 -9.19 31.94 -4.36
C GLY A 381 -9.39 30.82 -5.39
N GLY A 382 -8.47 29.86 -5.45
CA GLY A 382 -8.48 28.75 -6.41
C GLY A 382 -8.34 27.39 -5.75
N SER A 383 -8.38 26.31 -6.53
CA SER A 383 -8.28 24.93 -6.05
C SER A 383 -6.93 24.29 -6.35
N VAL A 384 -6.54 23.34 -5.49
CA VAL A 384 -5.42 22.43 -5.73
C VAL A 384 -5.98 21.07 -6.08
N VAL A 385 -5.85 20.67 -7.34
CA VAL A 385 -6.43 19.44 -7.89
C VAL A 385 -5.31 18.48 -8.28
N GLU A 386 -5.44 17.23 -7.91
CA GLU A 386 -4.50 16.17 -8.29
C GLU A 386 -5.19 15.12 -9.15
N LEU A 387 -4.60 14.84 -10.31
CA LEU A 387 -5.08 13.87 -11.29
C LEU A 387 -4.15 12.67 -11.31
N HIS A 388 -4.72 11.49 -11.39
CA HIS A 388 -3.95 10.25 -11.46
C HIS A 388 -4.26 9.47 -12.73
N ALA A 389 -3.22 8.86 -13.30
CA ALA A 389 -3.31 7.90 -14.39
C ALA A 389 -2.46 6.67 -14.05
N TYR A 390 -3.06 5.50 -14.06
CA TYR A 390 -2.44 4.25 -13.64
C TYR A 390 -2.30 3.27 -14.79
N ALA A 391 -1.37 2.32 -14.65
CA ALA A 391 -1.15 1.24 -15.62
C ALA A 391 -0.98 1.74 -17.07
N LEU A 392 -0.13 2.74 -17.26
CA LEU A 392 0.13 3.38 -18.55
C LEU A 392 0.98 2.45 -19.43
N VAL A 393 0.33 1.66 -20.29
CA VAL A 393 1.01 0.71 -21.16
C VAL A 393 1.35 1.36 -22.51
N GLU A 394 0.39 2.10 -23.09
CA GLU A 394 0.44 2.56 -24.48
C GLU A 394 1.08 3.94 -24.64
N GLU A 395 0.89 4.84 -23.69
CA GLU A 395 1.29 6.23 -23.81
C GLU A 395 2.16 6.67 -22.63
N ARG A 396 3.29 7.29 -22.91
CA ARG A 396 4.23 7.83 -21.91
C ARG A 396 4.66 9.27 -22.19
N ASP A 397 4.22 9.83 -23.33
CA ASP A 397 4.49 11.24 -23.64
C ASP A 397 3.72 12.14 -22.68
N GLU A 398 4.46 12.95 -21.93
CA GLU A 398 3.90 13.82 -20.89
C GLU A 398 2.86 14.79 -21.45
N ARG A 399 3.12 15.39 -22.60
CA ARG A 399 2.21 16.37 -23.21
C ARG A 399 0.90 15.70 -23.63
N VAL A 400 0.99 14.55 -24.27
CA VAL A 400 -0.19 13.78 -24.71
C VAL A 400 -1.02 13.33 -23.50
N LEU A 401 -0.36 12.88 -22.43
CA LEU A 401 -1.03 12.48 -21.19
C LEU A 401 -1.70 13.67 -20.50
N LYS A 402 -1.02 14.81 -20.39
CA LYS A 402 -1.57 16.05 -19.82
C LYS A 402 -2.79 16.53 -20.60
N ASP A 403 -2.73 16.55 -21.93
CA ASP A 403 -3.86 16.93 -22.79
C ASP A 403 -5.08 16.00 -22.56
N ARG A 404 -4.85 14.68 -22.50
CA ARG A 404 -5.90 13.70 -22.22
C ARG A 404 -6.50 13.83 -20.83
N LEU A 405 -5.67 14.03 -19.81
CA LEU A 405 -6.10 14.21 -18.43
C LEU A 405 -6.90 15.50 -18.26
N LEU A 406 -6.46 16.61 -18.87
CA LEU A 406 -7.17 17.88 -18.80
C LEU A 406 -8.54 17.80 -19.51
N ALA A 407 -8.59 17.17 -20.68
CA ALA A 407 -9.85 16.93 -21.39
C ALA A 407 -10.81 16.06 -20.56
N ALA A 408 -10.29 15.04 -19.86
CA ALA A 408 -11.08 14.20 -18.97
C ALA A 408 -11.56 14.97 -17.72
N LEU A 409 -10.69 15.77 -17.10
CA LEU A 409 -11.05 16.66 -15.98
C LEU A 409 -12.21 17.58 -16.38
N HIS A 410 -12.14 18.23 -17.55
CA HIS A 410 -13.18 19.14 -18.03
C HIS A 410 -14.51 18.44 -18.37
N ARG A 411 -14.49 17.11 -18.62
CA ARG A 411 -15.71 16.32 -18.77
C ARG A 411 -16.34 16.01 -17.41
N VAL A 412 -15.53 15.76 -16.39
CA VAL A 412 -15.97 15.41 -15.03
C VAL A 412 -16.33 16.68 -14.23
N TYR A 413 -15.50 17.71 -14.34
CA TYR A 413 -15.66 19.03 -13.68
C TYR A 413 -15.74 20.14 -14.72
N PRO A 414 -16.92 20.32 -15.40
CA PRO A 414 -17.09 21.32 -16.46
C PRO A 414 -16.85 22.76 -16.01
N GLU A 415 -17.01 23.04 -14.72
CA GLU A 415 -16.75 24.33 -14.08
C GLU A 415 -15.28 24.78 -14.19
N LEU A 416 -14.36 23.84 -14.42
CA LEU A 416 -12.93 24.12 -14.56
C LEU A 416 -12.48 24.38 -16.01
N LYS A 417 -13.37 24.36 -17.02
CA LYS A 417 -13.00 24.58 -18.41
C LYS A 417 -12.31 25.93 -18.68
N GLU A 418 -12.72 26.94 -17.92
CA GLU A 418 -12.20 28.29 -18.02
C GLU A 418 -11.13 28.59 -16.95
N ALA A 419 -10.70 27.58 -16.18
CA ALA A 419 -9.68 27.74 -15.17
C ALA A 419 -8.30 27.83 -15.81
N SER A 420 -7.49 28.80 -15.34
CA SER A 420 -6.08 28.90 -15.70
C SER A 420 -5.24 28.08 -14.73
N ILE A 421 -4.24 27.39 -15.25
CA ILE A 421 -3.24 26.71 -14.43
C ILE A 421 -2.20 27.74 -13.99
N LEU A 422 -2.17 28.06 -12.69
CA LEU A 422 -1.22 29.01 -12.10
C LEU A 422 0.13 28.34 -11.83
N ALA A 423 0.12 27.05 -11.48
CA ALA A 423 1.29 26.23 -11.28
C ALA A 423 0.94 24.75 -11.48
N GLU A 424 1.93 23.94 -11.80
CA GLU A 424 1.75 22.49 -11.96
C GLU A 424 3.00 21.71 -11.54
N GLU A 425 2.78 20.50 -11.08
CA GLU A 425 3.83 19.49 -10.84
C GLU A 425 3.45 18.16 -11.48
N TRP A 426 4.42 17.54 -12.14
CA TRP A 426 4.25 16.29 -12.86
C TRP A 426 5.18 15.20 -12.34
N LEU A 427 4.64 14.01 -12.16
CA LEU A 427 5.39 12.81 -11.81
C LEU A 427 4.99 11.66 -12.73
N LEU A 428 5.97 11.01 -13.36
CA LEU A 428 5.81 9.73 -14.05
C LEU A 428 6.82 8.73 -13.46
N LYS A 429 6.36 7.57 -12.99
CA LYS A 429 7.19 6.53 -12.36
C LYS A 429 6.70 5.12 -12.71
N ASP A 430 7.63 4.15 -12.66
CA ASP A 430 7.42 2.72 -12.97
C ASP A 430 8.09 1.80 -11.92
N ASP A 431 8.16 2.25 -10.68
CA ASP A 431 8.89 1.62 -9.58
C ASP A 431 8.02 0.79 -8.61
N CYS A 432 6.76 0.55 -8.96
CA CYS A 432 5.86 -0.29 -8.17
C CYS A 432 6.04 -1.78 -8.51
N PRO A 433 5.98 -2.69 -7.54
CA PRO A 433 6.06 -4.12 -7.83
C PRO A 433 4.83 -4.61 -8.58
N LEU A 434 5.01 -5.46 -9.58
CA LEU A 434 3.92 -6.21 -10.20
C LEU A 434 3.68 -7.50 -9.40
N LEU A 435 2.48 -7.63 -8.86
CA LEU A 435 2.02 -8.87 -8.22
C LEU A 435 1.41 -9.78 -9.30
N ASP A 436 2.29 -10.36 -10.10
CA ASP A 436 1.94 -11.15 -11.28
C ASP A 436 1.38 -12.54 -10.94
N THR A 437 1.05 -13.31 -11.97
CA THR A 437 0.47 -14.66 -11.85
C THR A 437 1.48 -15.76 -11.50
N ARG A 438 2.74 -15.39 -11.21
CA ARG A 438 3.79 -16.34 -10.81
C ARG A 438 3.34 -17.19 -9.61
N PRO A 439 3.70 -18.49 -9.58
CA PRO A 439 3.42 -19.37 -8.46
C PRO A 439 3.87 -18.80 -7.12
N TRP A 440 3.08 -19.04 -6.09
CA TRP A 440 3.29 -18.46 -4.76
C TRP A 440 4.63 -18.86 -4.13
N ASP A 441 5.06 -20.09 -4.35
CA ASP A 441 6.34 -20.62 -3.86
C ASP A 441 7.57 -20.01 -4.53
N GLN A 442 7.43 -19.46 -5.75
CA GLN A 442 8.49 -18.79 -6.48
C GLN A 442 8.64 -17.31 -6.11
N ARG A 443 7.71 -16.75 -5.35
CA ARG A 443 7.78 -15.35 -4.93
C ARG A 443 8.83 -15.16 -3.84
N LEU A 444 9.47 -13.98 -3.85
CA LEU A 444 10.46 -13.62 -2.84
C LEU A 444 9.82 -13.54 -1.45
N THR A 445 10.45 -14.18 -0.47
CA THR A 445 10.07 -14.15 0.94
C THR A 445 10.90 -13.13 1.71
N VAL A 446 10.50 -12.82 2.94
CA VAL A 446 11.32 -12.03 3.88
C VAL A 446 12.69 -12.70 4.10
N ALA A 447 12.71 -14.02 4.24
CA ALA A 447 13.95 -14.78 4.38
C ALA A 447 14.70 -14.90 3.05
N THR A 448 16.04 -14.80 3.12
CA THR A 448 16.96 -15.10 2.02
C THR A 448 17.83 -16.30 2.39
N PRO A 449 18.68 -16.83 1.47
CA PRO A 449 19.62 -17.88 1.80
C PRO A 449 20.62 -17.52 2.91
N ASP A 450 20.94 -16.24 3.09
CA ASP A 450 21.73 -15.75 4.24
C ASP A 450 20.78 -15.19 5.31
N PRO A 451 20.69 -15.79 6.50
CA PRO A 451 19.76 -15.34 7.54
C PRO A 451 20.01 -13.91 8.04
N ARG A 452 21.20 -13.34 7.79
CA ARG A 452 21.56 -11.96 8.13
C ARG A 452 21.04 -10.95 7.10
N VAL A 453 20.58 -11.41 5.94
CA VAL A 453 20.00 -10.57 4.88
C VAL A 453 18.53 -10.87 4.77
N VAL A 454 17.68 -9.89 5.02
CA VAL A 454 16.23 -10.04 4.95
C VAL A 454 15.61 -9.02 4.00
N LEU A 455 14.49 -9.39 3.37
CA LEU A 455 13.75 -8.51 2.47
C LEU A 455 12.51 -7.94 3.16
N ALA A 456 12.14 -6.72 2.79
CA ALA A 456 10.87 -6.11 3.21
C ALA A 456 10.30 -5.24 2.08
N GLY A 457 8.98 -5.20 1.96
CA GLY A 457 8.28 -4.39 0.96
C GLY A 457 6.93 -4.99 0.59
N ASP A 458 6.11 -4.22 -0.09
CA ASP A 458 4.80 -4.65 -0.58
C ASP A 458 4.87 -5.65 -1.75
N GLY A 459 6.03 -5.74 -2.44
CA GLY A 459 6.32 -6.76 -3.44
C GLY A 459 6.81 -8.09 -2.84
N ILE A 460 7.06 -8.16 -1.53
CA ILE A 460 7.55 -9.35 -0.85
C ILE A 460 6.35 -10.22 -0.41
N ARG A 461 6.48 -11.53 -0.64
CA ARG A 461 5.48 -12.52 -0.22
C ARG A 461 5.16 -12.38 1.26
N CYS A 462 3.87 -12.34 1.55
CA CYS A 462 3.33 -12.32 2.90
C CYS A 462 2.19 -13.32 2.99
N ASP A 463 2.27 -14.27 3.91
CA ASP A 463 1.30 -15.37 4.05
C ASP A 463 -0.04 -14.91 4.68
N PHE A 464 -0.21 -13.61 4.88
CA PHE A 464 -1.42 -12.98 5.39
C PHE A 464 -2.19 -12.22 4.29
N PRO A 465 -3.52 -12.07 4.41
CA PRO A 465 -4.32 -11.27 3.48
C PRO A 465 -4.13 -9.76 3.73
N VAL A 466 -2.95 -9.28 3.44
CA VAL A 466 -2.54 -7.87 3.53
C VAL A 466 -2.06 -7.38 2.18
N ALA A 467 -2.25 -6.10 1.88
CA ALA A 467 -1.92 -5.51 0.60
C ALA A 467 -1.31 -4.11 0.75
N LEU A 468 -0.60 -3.65 -0.29
CA LEU A 468 -0.12 -2.27 -0.41
C LEU A 468 0.68 -1.82 0.84
N MET A 469 0.34 -0.65 1.40
CA MET A 469 1.03 -0.08 2.57
C MET A 469 1.00 -1.00 3.79
N GLU A 470 -0.09 -1.74 4.00
CA GLU A 470 -0.17 -2.70 5.12
C GLU A 470 0.78 -3.89 4.91
N ARG A 471 0.94 -4.38 3.68
CA ARG A 471 1.94 -5.41 3.38
C ARG A 471 3.35 -4.89 3.58
N ALA A 472 3.63 -3.66 3.18
CA ALA A 472 4.93 -3.03 3.43
C ALA A 472 5.25 -2.97 4.94
N ALA A 473 4.32 -2.49 5.77
CA ALA A 473 4.48 -2.46 7.22
C ALA A 473 4.62 -3.88 7.82
N THR A 474 3.78 -4.82 7.38
CA THR A 474 3.78 -6.21 7.87
C THR A 474 5.09 -6.92 7.54
N THR A 475 5.58 -6.82 6.30
CA THR A 475 6.86 -7.44 5.90
C THR A 475 8.06 -6.78 6.58
N GLY A 476 8.00 -5.46 6.84
CA GLY A 476 9.01 -4.77 7.64
C GLY A 476 9.09 -5.31 9.08
N ILE A 477 7.93 -5.52 9.72
CA ILE A 477 7.87 -6.14 11.06
C ILE A 477 8.36 -7.59 11.03
N LEU A 478 7.98 -8.37 9.99
CA LEU A 478 8.46 -9.75 9.83
C LEU A 478 9.98 -9.79 9.66
N ALA A 479 10.56 -8.87 8.89
CA ALA A 479 12.01 -8.76 8.71
C ALA A 479 12.71 -8.45 10.05
N ALA A 480 12.20 -7.48 10.81
CA ALA A 480 12.70 -7.21 12.16
C ALA A 480 12.57 -8.42 13.07
N ASN A 481 11.43 -9.10 13.08
CA ASN A 481 11.18 -10.29 13.90
C ASN A 481 12.14 -11.45 13.58
N GLN A 482 12.48 -11.63 12.31
CA GLN A 482 13.44 -12.65 11.90
C GLN A 482 14.84 -12.36 12.48
N LEU A 483 15.32 -11.12 12.37
CA LEU A 483 16.60 -10.73 12.93
C LEU A 483 16.59 -10.77 14.46
N LEU A 484 15.54 -10.28 15.09
CA LEU A 484 15.38 -10.33 16.56
C LEU A 484 15.39 -11.77 17.08
N HIS A 485 14.79 -12.70 16.36
CA HIS A 485 14.82 -14.12 16.70
C HIS A 485 16.25 -14.68 16.70
N ILE A 486 17.07 -14.31 15.72
CA ILE A 486 18.49 -14.69 15.66
C ILE A 486 19.25 -14.15 16.87
N TYR A 487 18.92 -12.95 17.34
CA TYR A 487 19.53 -12.33 18.52
C TYR A 487 18.91 -12.81 19.85
N GLY A 488 17.96 -13.75 19.84
CA GLY A 488 17.25 -14.21 21.02
C GLY A 488 16.36 -13.15 21.67
N VAL A 489 16.01 -12.10 20.92
CA VAL A 489 15.21 -10.97 21.39
C VAL A 489 13.74 -11.14 20.98
N ALA A 490 12.82 -10.74 21.85
CA ALA A 490 11.39 -10.85 21.60
C ALA A 490 10.96 -9.96 20.42
N GLY A 491 10.19 -10.52 19.50
CA GLY A 491 9.66 -9.79 18.34
C GLY A 491 8.48 -8.86 18.67
N GLN A 492 7.86 -8.34 17.62
CA GLN A 492 6.62 -7.56 17.66
C GLN A 492 5.46 -8.37 17.13
N ASP A 493 4.34 -8.39 17.86
CA ASP A 493 3.11 -9.02 17.38
C ASP A 493 2.60 -8.39 16.09
N LEU A 494 2.00 -9.20 15.24
CA LEU A 494 1.28 -8.77 14.06
C LEU A 494 -0.22 -8.88 14.27
N TRP A 495 -0.96 -8.04 13.57
CA TRP A 495 -2.40 -8.09 13.54
C TRP A 495 -2.90 -8.11 12.11
N THR A 496 -3.90 -8.94 11.84
CA THR A 496 -4.51 -9.03 10.51
C THR A 496 -6.03 -9.16 10.60
N VAL A 497 -6.70 -9.01 9.48
CA VAL A 497 -8.05 -9.56 9.33
C VAL A 497 -7.98 -11.09 9.47
N PRO A 498 -9.10 -11.79 9.76
CA PRO A 498 -9.08 -13.25 9.85
C PRO A 498 -8.48 -13.90 8.60
N ILE A 499 -7.55 -14.80 8.78
CA ILE A 499 -6.89 -15.55 7.69
C ILE A 499 -7.78 -16.64 7.08
N ARG A 500 -8.93 -16.90 7.69
CA ARG A 500 -9.94 -17.87 7.23
C ARG A 500 -11.29 -17.18 7.11
N SER A 501 -12.14 -17.77 6.26
CA SER A 501 -13.50 -17.29 6.08
C SER A 501 -14.24 -17.08 7.41
N ARG A 502 -14.92 -15.94 7.52
CA ARG A 502 -15.84 -15.64 8.62
C ARG A 502 -17.16 -16.39 8.49
N GLN A 503 -17.49 -16.87 7.30
CA GLN A 503 -18.77 -17.47 6.91
C GLN A 503 -18.69 -19.02 6.89
N ARG A 504 -18.25 -19.62 8.01
CA ARG A 504 -17.98 -21.07 8.08
C ARG A 504 -19.13 -21.95 7.61
N LEU A 505 -20.37 -21.58 7.91
CA LEU A 505 -21.53 -22.36 7.47
C LEU A 505 -21.68 -22.34 5.95
N LEU A 506 -21.56 -21.17 5.33
CA LEU A 506 -21.64 -21.01 3.88
C LEU A 506 -20.50 -21.73 3.16
N THR A 507 -19.29 -21.64 3.68
CA THR A 507 -18.13 -22.34 3.09
C THR A 507 -18.21 -23.84 3.25
N THR A 508 -18.76 -24.36 4.36
CA THR A 508 -19.01 -25.79 4.54
C THR A 508 -20.03 -26.29 3.54
N LEU A 509 -21.13 -25.54 3.34
CA LEU A 509 -22.15 -25.86 2.34
C LEU A 509 -21.57 -25.88 0.92
N HIS A 510 -20.76 -24.89 0.56
CA HIS A 510 -20.07 -24.82 -0.73
C HIS A 510 -19.19 -26.05 -0.97
N ARG A 511 -18.34 -26.42 -0.01
CA ARG A 511 -17.46 -27.60 -0.10
C ARG A 511 -18.24 -28.91 -0.20
N PHE A 512 -19.47 -28.95 0.28
CA PHE A 512 -20.34 -30.12 0.16
C PHE A 512 -21.01 -30.19 -1.22
N ILE A 513 -21.36 -29.06 -1.82
CA ILE A 513 -21.99 -28.98 -3.15
C ILE A 513 -20.95 -29.13 -4.28
N ALA A 514 -19.70 -28.74 -4.05
CA ALA A 514 -18.61 -28.79 -5.02
C ALA A 514 -17.92 -30.18 -5.11
N ARG A 515 -18.28 -31.13 -4.24
CA ARG A 515 -17.89 -32.55 -4.29
C ARG A 515 -18.93 -33.37 -5.03
#